data_d3ab7bad0e74d5b173f7ef9196129859
#
_entry.id   d3ab7bad0e74d5b173f7ef9196129859
#
_cell.length_a   1.000
_cell.length_b   1.000
_cell.length_c   1.000
_cell.angle_alpha   90.00
_cell.angle_beta   90.00
_cell.angle_gamma   90.00
#
_symmetry.space_group_name_H-M   'P 1'
#
loop_
_entity.id
_entity.type
_entity.pdbx_description
1 polymer ?
#
loop_
_entity_poly.entity_id
_entity_poly.type
_entity_poly.pdbx_seq_one_letter_code
_entity_poly.pdbx_strand_id
1 'polypeptide(L)'
;KVAMAMYEHLSLYEGVEVHLTHDTDKALTLKKRAQIAEKKNADYLIALHFNASEYHQLYGTECWVPYDDFYEETYEFASYFIDELTGIGLFNRGIKTRLNEDGDNYYGIIRESEKLDIPCVLVEHCHLDNANDDGYYETDKKLEEFGVLDAEAVAKYLGLKSKRLGTDYSDYSLDVTIPLSENTRDKTGPGECAVSIKEYNQNTGEITLILTSREDESRLLYYDYSLDGGITYTERFPLEKENIEFSLILEEGTTPNIIARVYNLNDIYTESNVLVMDKIEYVLLEEDIPTIQISTEE
;
A
#
# COMPACT_ATOMS: atom_id res chain seq x y z
N LYS A 1 -9.78 17.35 9.54
CA LYS A 1 -11.13 16.75 9.45
C LYS A 1 -11.12 15.33 9.95
N VAL A 2 -10.23 14.46 9.43
CA VAL A 2 -10.08 13.08 9.91
C VAL A 2 -9.99 13.00 11.42
N ALA A 3 -9.02 13.68 12.04
CA ALA A 3 -8.83 13.66 13.50
C ALA A 3 -10.04 14.18 14.31
N MET A 4 -10.79 15.15 13.78
CA MET A 4 -12.02 15.62 14.43
C MET A 4 -13.13 14.57 14.36
N ALA A 5 -13.33 13.95 13.20
CA ALA A 5 -14.32 12.89 13.04
C ALA A 5 -13.97 11.67 13.92
N MET A 6 -12.69 11.28 13.97
CA MET A 6 -12.21 10.25 14.89
C MET A 6 -12.50 10.60 16.36
N TYR A 7 -12.16 11.82 16.76
CA TYR A 7 -12.45 12.32 18.12
C TYR A 7 -13.95 12.25 18.46
N GLU A 8 -14.80 12.75 17.56
CA GLU A 8 -16.24 12.77 17.76
C GLU A 8 -16.83 11.35 17.83
N HIS A 9 -16.41 10.46 16.92
CA HIS A 9 -16.93 9.09 16.86
C HIS A 9 -16.42 8.24 18.03
N LEU A 10 -15.14 8.24 18.33
CA LEU A 10 -14.54 7.48 19.43
C LEU A 10 -15.06 7.94 20.81
N SER A 11 -15.38 9.23 20.95
CA SER A 11 -16.02 9.76 22.18
C SER A 11 -17.43 9.22 22.44
N LEU A 12 -18.02 8.47 21.50
CA LEU A 12 -19.30 7.78 21.71
C LEU A 12 -19.15 6.42 22.40
N TYR A 13 -17.92 5.93 22.55
CA TYR A 13 -17.60 4.69 23.23
C TYR A 13 -17.42 4.91 24.73
N GLU A 14 -17.71 3.86 25.52
CA GLU A 14 -17.56 3.86 26.97
C GLU A 14 -16.11 3.44 27.34
N GLY A 15 -15.52 4.08 28.35
CA GLY A 15 -14.22 3.69 28.91
C GLY A 15 -13.00 4.23 28.19
N VAL A 16 -13.17 5.12 27.23
CA VAL A 16 -12.07 5.78 26.50
C VAL A 16 -12.12 7.30 26.70
N GLU A 17 -10.97 7.93 26.86
CA GLU A 17 -10.80 9.38 26.86
C GLU A 17 -9.95 9.79 25.65
N VAL A 18 -10.49 10.65 24.80
CA VAL A 18 -9.86 11.05 23.53
C VAL A 18 -9.38 12.50 23.63
N HIS A 19 -8.15 12.75 23.18
CA HIS A 19 -7.57 14.08 23.17
C HIS A 19 -6.98 14.42 21.80
N LEU A 20 -7.20 15.64 21.34
CA LEU A 20 -6.51 16.18 20.18
C LEU A 20 -5.27 16.96 20.62
N THR A 21 -4.16 16.82 19.89
CA THR A 21 -2.98 17.65 20.14
C THR A 21 -3.22 19.12 19.78
N HIS A 22 -4.14 19.37 18.83
CA HIS A 22 -4.64 20.70 18.47
C HIS A 22 -5.97 20.55 17.70
N ASP A 23 -6.80 21.55 17.80
CA ASP A 23 -8.14 21.66 17.18
C ASP A 23 -8.27 22.90 16.27
N THR A 24 -7.18 23.62 16.08
CA THR A 24 -7.09 24.85 15.28
C THR A 24 -5.88 24.78 14.35
N ASP A 25 -5.85 25.61 13.32
CA ASP A 25 -4.71 25.74 12.40
C ASP A 25 -3.49 26.36 13.12
N LYS A 26 -2.87 25.57 13.97
CA LYS A 26 -1.70 25.92 14.75
C LYS A 26 -0.58 24.94 14.54
N ALA A 27 0.56 25.42 14.04
CA ALA A 27 1.77 24.61 13.93
C ALA A 27 2.29 24.22 15.33
N LEU A 28 2.40 22.92 15.57
CA LEU A 28 3.04 22.34 16.75
C LEU A 28 4.23 21.50 16.33
N THR A 29 5.35 21.63 17.05
CA THR A 29 6.48 20.72 16.86
C THR A 29 6.12 19.30 17.28
N LEU A 30 6.78 18.29 16.71
CA LEU A 30 6.56 16.88 17.05
C LEU A 30 6.75 16.65 18.56
N LYS A 31 7.83 17.20 19.14
CA LYS A 31 8.07 17.18 20.57
C LYS A 31 6.89 17.74 21.36
N LYS A 32 6.28 18.84 20.91
CA LYS A 32 5.15 19.43 21.61
C LYS A 32 3.91 18.56 21.55
N ARG A 33 3.69 17.85 20.44
CA ARG A 33 2.58 16.89 20.30
C ARG A 33 2.75 15.73 21.29
N ALA A 34 3.94 15.11 21.36
CA ALA A 34 4.25 14.07 22.32
C ALA A 34 4.09 14.54 23.79
N GLN A 35 4.58 15.75 24.12
CA GLN A 35 4.37 16.36 25.45
C GLN A 35 2.90 16.62 25.81
N ILE A 36 2.03 16.82 24.84
CA ILE A 36 0.59 16.94 25.10
C ILE A 36 0.02 15.57 25.46
N ALA A 37 0.39 14.52 24.76
CA ALA A 37 0.01 13.15 25.09
C ALA A 37 0.49 12.76 26.50
N GLU A 38 1.76 13.03 26.84
CA GLU A 38 2.32 12.80 28.18
C GLU A 38 1.49 13.51 29.28
N LYS A 39 1.17 14.79 29.09
CA LYS A 39 0.37 15.56 30.06
C LYS A 39 -1.06 15.04 30.24
N LYS A 40 -1.55 14.32 29.26
CA LYS A 40 -2.87 13.70 29.29
C LYS A 40 -2.82 12.27 29.82
N ASN A 41 -1.63 11.76 30.13
CA ASN A 41 -1.36 10.36 30.49
C ASN A 41 -1.98 9.43 29.45
N ALA A 42 -1.76 9.74 28.16
CA ALA A 42 -2.28 8.95 27.06
C ALA A 42 -1.56 7.59 26.98
N ASP A 43 -2.31 6.54 26.80
CA ASP A 43 -1.79 5.19 26.58
C ASP A 43 -1.19 5.04 25.17
N TYR A 44 -1.72 5.78 24.18
CA TYR A 44 -1.28 5.76 22.79
C TYR A 44 -1.25 7.16 22.18
N LEU A 45 -0.32 7.39 21.27
CA LEU A 45 -0.31 8.53 20.37
C LEU A 45 -0.53 8.06 18.93
N ILE A 46 -1.57 8.56 18.27
CA ILE A 46 -1.91 8.22 16.89
C ILE A 46 -1.65 9.44 16.02
N ALA A 47 -0.79 9.29 15.01
CA ALA A 47 -0.46 10.33 14.05
C ALA A 47 -1.13 10.03 12.72
N LEU A 48 -2.13 10.84 12.34
CA LEU A 48 -2.94 10.64 11.14
C LEU A 48 -2.37 11.48 9.99
N HIS A 49 -2.04 10.80 8.89
CA HIS A 49 -1.37 11.37 7.74
C HIS A 49 -1.98 10.89 6.42
N PHE A 50 -1.57 11.56 5.34
CA PHE A 50 -1.74 11.16 3.96
C PHE A 50 -0.38 11.15 3.29
N ASN A 51 -0.08 10.13 2.53
CA ASN A 51 1.20 9.93 1.90
C ASN A 51 1.31 10.62 0.52
N ALA A 52 2.52 10.70 0.02
CA ALA A 52 2.85 11.06 -1.36
C ALA A 52 4.18 10.41 -1.74
N SER A 53 4.37 10.09 -3.01
CA SER A 53 5.57 9.46 -3.52
C SER A 53 6.25 10.29 -4.62
N GLU A 54 7.59 10.24 -4.68
CA GLU A 54 8.38 11.07 -5.61
C GLU A 54 7.98 10.87 -7.09
N TYR A 55 7.59 9.64 -7.46
CA TYR A 55 7.26 9.28 -8.84
C TYR A 55 5.77 9.02 -9.05
N HIS A 56 4.91 9.35 -8.07
CA HIS A 56 3.44 9.18 -8.15
C HIS A 56 2.98 7.75 -8.49
N GLN A 57 3.77 6.75 -8.12
CA GLN A 57 3.52 5.34 -8.47
C GLN A 57 2.98 4.51 -7.30
N LEU A 58 3.07 5.02 -6.08
CA LEU A 58 2.59 4.32 -4.90
C LEU A 58 1.14 4.69 -4.61
N TYR A 59 0.35 3.73 -4.14
CA TYR A 59 -1.04 3.91 -3.75
C TYR A 59 -1.42 2.91 -2.65
N GLY A 60 -2.48 3.23 -1.90
CA GLY A 60 -2.98 2.42 -0.79
C GLY A 60 -2.55 2.92 0.58
N THR A 61 -2.93 2.16 1.61
CA THR A 61 -2.72 2.49 3.03
C THR A 61 -1.55 1.75 3.65
N GLU A 62 -0.84 2.40 4.55
CA GLU A 62 0.24 1.79 5.35
C GLU A 62 0.29 2.38 6.75
N CYS A 63 0.86 1.64 7.68
CA CYS A 63 1.17 2.15 9.01
C CYS A 63 2.66 2.05 9.30
N TRP A 64 3.15 2.99 10.09
CA TRP A 64 4.52 3.01 10.59
C TRP A 64 4.51 2.89 12.10
N VAL A 65 5.30 1.98 12.62
CA VAL A 65 5.38 1.65 14.05
C VAL A 65 6.84 1.72 14.54
N PRO A 66 7.08 1.83 15.86
CA PRO A 66 8.41 1.70 16.45
C PRO A 66 9.07 0.38 16.05
N TYR A 67 10.39 0.40 15.98
CA TYR A 67 11.18 -0.80 15.65
C TYR A 67 11.50 -1.68 16.87
N ASP A 68 11.48 -1.11 18.07
CA ASP A 68 12.01 -1.67 19.31
C ASP A 68 10.92 -1.95 20.38
N ASP A 69 11.07 -1.40 21.57
CA ASP A 69 10.29 -1.78 22.77
C ASP A 69 8.77 -1.79 22.61
N PHE A 70 8.21 -0.97 21.75
CA PHE A 70 6.77 -0.93 21.49
C PHE A 70 6.35 -1.66 20.21
N TYR A 71 7.27 -2.39 19.55
CA TYR A 71 7.00 -2.97 18.24
C TYR A 71 5.80 -3.92 18.21
N GLU A 72 5.80 -4.94 19.05
CA GLU A 72 4.74 -5.98 19.02
C GLU A 72 3.37 -5.38 19.28
N GLU A 73 3.25 -4.57 20.33
CA GLU A 73 2.00 -3.92 20.72
C GLU A 73 1.48 -2.96 19.64
N THR A 74 2.35 -2.11 19.12
CA THR A 74 1.95 -1.14 18.07
C THR A 74 1.73 -1.79 16.72
N TYR A 75 2.39 -2.90 16.41
CA TYR A 75 2.12 -3.68 15.21
C TYR A 75 0.73 -4.31 15.28
N GLU A 76 0.38 -4.94 16.40
CA GLU A 76 -0.97 -5.46 16.63
C GLU A 76 -2.01 -4.34 16.50
N PHE A 77 -1.81 -3.22 17.19
CA PHE A 77 -2.70 -2.07 17.11
C PHE A 77 -2.85 -1.52 15.68
N ALA A 78 -1.75 -1.34 14.96
CA ALA A 78 -1.74 -0.87 13.58
C ALA A 78 -2.49 -1.81 12.63
N SER A 79 -2.53 -3.12 12.93
CA SER A 79 -3.26 -4.10 12.12
C SER A 79 -4.76 -3.82 12.06
N TYR A 80 -5.34 -3.25 13.11
CA TYR A 80 -6.75 -2.86 13.12
C TYR A 80 -7.04 -1.67 12.21
N PHE A 81 -6.11 -0.69 12.10
CA PHE A 81 -6.23 0.39 11.13
C PHE A 81 -6.14 -0.13 9.70
N ILE A 82 -5.18 -1.02 9.44
CA ILE A 82 -5.03 -1.64 8.11
C ILE A 82 -6.29 -2.44 7.74
N ASP A 83 -6.88 -3.18 8.67
CA ASP A 83 -8.11 -3.96 8.44
C ASP A 83 -9.28 -3.05 8.04
N GLU A 84 -9.52 -1.97 8.80
CA GLU A 84 -10.58 -1.01 8.51
C GLU A 84 -10.38 -0.30 7.16
N LEU A 85 -9.17 0.18 6.90
CA LEU A 85 -8.87 0.94 5.70
C LEU A 85 -8.89 0.07 4.44
N THR A 86 -8.42 -1.18 4.53
CA THR A 86 -8.53 -2.13 3.41
C THR A 86 -9.94 -2.64 3.21
N GLY A 87 -10.76 -2.66 4.26
CA GLY A 87 -12.17 -3.00 4.20
C GLY A 87 -13.00 -2.10 3.27
N ILE A 88 -12.56 -0.87 3.01
CA ILE A 88 -13.19 0.03 2.04
C ILE A 88 -12.56 -0.04 0.63
N GLY A 89 -11.60 -0.93 0.42
CA GLY A 89 -10.98 -1.20 -0.88
C GLY A 89 -9.62 -0.55 -1.12
N LEU A 90 -9.03 0.15 -0.13
CA LEU A 90 -7.66 0.64 -0.23
C LEU A 90 -6.67 -0.53 -0.34
N PHE A 91 -5.67 -0.37 -1.18
CA PHE A 91 -4.61 -1.37 -1.31
C PHE A 91 -3.79 -1.45 -0.03
N ASN A 92 -3.57 -2.67 0.47
CA ASN A 92 -2.81 -2.93 1.67
C ASN A 92 -1.31 -2.84 1.42
N ARG A 93 -0.66 -1.76 1.83
CA ARG A 93 0.81 -1.60 1.78
C ARG A 93 1.52 -2.10 3.04
N GLY A 94 0.76 -2.49 4.07
CA GLY A 94 1.24 -3.14 5.28
C GLY A 94 1.68 -2.23 6.41
N ILE A 95 2.31 -2.86 7.39
CA ILE A 95 2.86 -2.22 8.58
C ILE A 95 4.39 -2.30 8.48
N LYS A 96 5.05 -1.18 8.70
CA LYS A 96 6.48 -1.02 8.44
C LYS A 96 7.19 -0.38 9.62
N THR A 97 8.47 -0.64 9.69
CA THR A 97 9.41 0.09 10.55
C THR A 97 10.47 0.77 9.69
N ARG A 98 11.07 1.84 10.19
CA ARG A 98 12.15 2.52 9.50
C ARG A 98 13.11 3.14 10.51
N LEU A 99 14.39 2.87 10.36
CA LEU A 99 15.46 3.50 11.14
C LEU A 99 16.15 4.61 10.33
N ASN A 100 16.62 5.63 11.02
CA ASN A 100 17.50 6.65 10.48
C ASN A 100 18.97 6.17 10.47
N GLU A 101 19.90 7.02 10.07
CA GLU A 101 21.33 6.70 10.01
C GLU A 101 21.96 6.45 11.39
N ASP A 102 21.38 7.02 12.44
CA ASP A 102 21.83 6.86 13.82
C ASP A 102 21.29 5.57 14.48
N GLY A 103 20.38 4.86 13.81
CA GLY A 103 19.72 3.66 14.32
C GLY A 103 18.46 3.93 15.13
N ASP A 104 18.02 5.19 15.24
CA ASP A 104 16.74 5.55 15.86
C ASP A 104 15.58 5.41 14.87
N ASN A 105 14.35 5.34 15.37
CA ASN A 105 13.15 5.38 14.53
C ASN A 105 13.15 6.60 13.60
N TYR A 106 12.90 6.40 12.30
CA TYR A 106 12.98 7.46 11.29
C TYR A 106 11.96 8.59 11.49
N TYR A 107 10.72 8.24 11.85
CA TYR A 107 9.67 9.24 12.04
C TYR A 107 9.81 9.97 13.36
N GLY A 108 9.96 11.29 13.28
CA GLY A 108 10.22 12.13 14.46
C GLY A 108 9.11 12.08 15.51
N ILE A 109 7.84 11.86 15.12
CA ILE A 109 6.74 11.74 16.08
C ILE A 109 6.86 10.45 16.90
N ILE A 110 7.26 9.35 16.28
CA ILE A 110 7.53 8.08 16.95
C ILE A 110 8.68 8.27 17.95
N ARG A 111 9.84 8.82 17.51
CA ARG A 111 10.97 9.09 18.40
C ARG A 111 10.66 10.02 19.59
N GLU A 112 9.86 11.06 19.37
CA GLU A 112 9.50 11.98 20.45
C GLU A 112 8.48 11.38 21.42
N SER A 113 7.67 10.44 20.95
CA SER A 113 6.71 9.68 21.78
C SER A 113 7.43 8.64 22.64
N GLU A 114 8.34 7.87 22.07
CA GLU A 114 9.17 6.88 22.79
C GLU A 114 9.98 7.49 23.92
N LYS A 115 10.55 8.69 23.74
CA LYS A 115 11.27 9.41 24.81
C LYS A 115 10.42 9.69 26.04
N LEU A 116 9.11 9.62 25.90
CA LEU A 116 8.11 9.86 26.95
C LEU A 116 7.37 8.57 27.35
N ASP A 117 7.88 7.41 26.88
CA ASP A 117 7.32 6.09 27.17
C ASP A 117 5.86 5.93 26.70
N ILE A 118 5.55 6.46 25.51
CA ILE A 118 4.21 6.39 24.90
C ILE A 118 4.29 5.68 23.55
N PRO A 119 3.61 4.53 23.37
CA PRO A 119 3.49 3.86 22.09
C PRO A 119 2.87 4.77 21.02
N CYS A 120 3.42 4.77 19.80
CA CYS A 120 2.96 5.62 18.71
C CYS A 120 2.74 4.85 17.42
N VAL A 121 1.58 5.02 16.81
CA VAL A 121 1.26 4.53 15.47
C VAL A 121 1.09 5.73 14.53
N LEU A 122 1.77 5.70 13.39
CA LEU A 122 1.57 6.67 12.32
C LEU A 122 0.79 5.98 11.19
N VAL A 123 -0.39 6.49 10.88
CA VAL A 123 -1.31 5.98 9.86
C VAL A 123 -1.22 6.86 8.62
N GLU A 124 -0.81 6.28 7.49
CA GLU A 124 -0.87 6.89 6.17
C GLU A 124 -2.10 6.32 5.44
N HIS A 125 -3.18 7.09 5.41
CA HIS A 125 -4.48 6.62 4.92
C HIS A 125 -4.44 6.23 3.45
N CYS A 126 -3.86 7.08 2.60
CA CYS A 126 -3.71 6.85 1.16
C CYS A 126 -2.69 7.84 0.58
N HIS A 127 -2.41 7.72 -0.72
CA HIS A 127 -1.50 8.62 -1.43
C HIS A 127 -2.28 9.71 -2.18
N LEU A 128 -1.97 10.98 -1.87
CA LEU A 128 -2.65 12.14 -2.46
C LEU A 128 -2.24 12.43 -3.91
N ASP A 129 -1.28 11.72 -4.42
CA ASP A 129 -0.62 11.95 -5.72
C ASP A 129 -0.77 10.77 -6.70
N ASN A 130 -1.69 9.83 -6.41
CA ASN A 130 -1.95 8.68 -7.27
C ASN A 130 -3.44 8.50 -7.54
N ALA A 131 -3.80 8.38 -8.82
CA ALA A 131 -5.18 8.28 -9.28
C ALA A 131 -5.95 7.05 -8.73
N ASN A 132 -5.24 5.99 -8.33
CA ASN A 132 -5.88 4.83 -7.71
C ASN A 132 -6.50 5.17 -6.33
N ASP A 133 -5.99 6.22 -5.67
CA ASP A 133 -6.48 6.65 -4.35
C ASP A 133 -7.39 7.89 -4.41
N ASP A 134 -7.51 8.60 -5.54
CA ASP A 134 -8.28 9.86 -5.67
C ASP A 134 -9.70 9.74 -5.12
N GLY A 135 -10.37 8.63 -5.43
CA GLY A 135 -11.75 8.40 -5.01
C GLY A 135 -11.99 8.35 -3.49
N TYR A 136 -10.95 8.26 -2.64
CA TYR A 136 -11.09 8.05 -1.19
C TYR A 136 -11.03 9.34 -0.36
N TYR A 137 -10.51 10.47 -0.87
CA TYR A 137 -10.28 11.69 -0.08
C TYR A 137 -10.86 12.98 -0.68
N GLU A 138 -11.46 12.95 -1.85
CA GLU A 138 -11.88 14.13 -2.61
C GLU A 138 -12.94 15.00 -1.94
N THR A 139 -13.68 14.48 -0.96
CA THR A 139 -14.76 15.21 -0.30
C THR A 139 -14.59 15.22 1.22
N ASP A 140 -15.17 16.24 1.87
CA ASP A 140 -15.21 16.34 3.32
C ASP A 140 -15.81 15.08 3.97
N LYS A 141 -16.87 14.55 3.37
CA LYS A 141 -17.52 13.33 3.84
C LYS A 141 -16.58 12.14 3.83
N LYS A 142 -15.75 11.97 2.80
CA LYS A 142 -14.76 10.90 2.71
C LYS A 142 -13.63 11.06 3.72
N LEU A 143 -13.21 12.30 3.98
CA LEU A 143 -12.26 12.56 5.07
C LEU A 143 -12.86 12.26 6.46
N GLU A 144 -14.16 12.52 6.65
CA GLU A 144 -14.86 12.14 7.88
C GLU A 144 -15.02 10.63 8.00
N GLU A 145 -15.25 9.91 6.90
CA GLU A 145 -15.29 8.44 6.85
C GLU A 145 -13.97 7.81 7.33
N PHE A 146 -12.82 8.34 6.94
CA PHE A 146 -11.53 7.91 7.50
C PHE A 146 -11.47 8.04 9.01
N GLY A 147 -11.91 9.18 9.55
CA GLY A 147 -11.93 9.38 11.01
C GLY A 147 -12.86 8.41 11.75
N VAL A 148 -13.98 8.02 11.12
CA VAL A 148 -14.86 6.98 11.67
C VAL A 148 -14.16 5.62 11.66
N LEU A 149 -13.50 5.23 10.57
CA LEU A 149 -12.74 3.98 10.48
C LEU A 149 -11.60 3.93 11.49
N ASP A 150 -10.86 5.02 11.67
CA ASP A 150 -9.81 5.13 12.69
C ASP A 150 -10.38 4.93 14.10
N ALA A 151 -11.55 5.49 14.38
CA ALA A 151 -12.23 5.32 15.66
C ALA A 151 -12.70 3.87 15.88
N GLU A 152 -13.21 3.21 14.83
CA GLU A 152 -13.60 1.80 14.88
C GLU A 152 -12.38 0.89 15.09
N ALA A 153 -11.25 1.16 14.44
CA ALA A 153 -9.99 0.45 14.66
C ALA A 153 -9.57 0.48 16.13
N VAL A 154 -9.58 1.69 16.74
CA VAL A 154 -9.27 1.85 18.17
C VAL A 154 -10.30 1.14 19.06
N ALA A 155 -11.59 1.28 18.76
CA ALA A 155 -12.65 0.67 19.54
C ALA A 155 -12.58 -0.86 19.51
N LYS A 156 -12.28 -1.44 18.37
CA LYS A 156 -12.08 -2.90 18.19
C LYS A 156 -10.85 -3.39 18.93
N TYR A 157 -9.71 -2.70 18.80
CA TYR A 157 -8.48 -3.06 19.49
C TYR A 157 -8.63 -3.03 21.01
N LEU A 158 -9.27 -1.98 21.54
CA LEU A 158 -9.48 -1.84 22.99
C LEU A 158 -10.72 -2.58 23.52
N GLY A 159 -11.47 -3.29 22.69
CA GLY A 159 -12.67 -4.04 23.08
C GLY A 159 -13.79 -3.15 23.64
N LEU A 160 -13.98 -1.95 23.07
CA LEU A 160 -14.89 -0.94 23.60
C LEU A 160 -16.36 -1.24 23.26
N LYS A 161 -17.26 -0.62 24.04
CA LYS A 161 -18.71 -0.69 23.84
C LYS A 161 -19.31 0.69 23.67
N SER A 162 -20.34 0.79 22.87
CA SER A 162 -21.13 2.00 22.73
C SER A 162 -22.63 1.69 22.70
N LYS A 163 -23.33 2.10 23.75
CA LYS A 163 -24.81 2.02 23.76
C LYS A 163 -25.42 2.95 22.73
N ARG A 164 -24.75 4.07 22.44
CA ARG A 164 -25.23 5.08 21.48
C ARG A 164 -25.17 4.57 20.05
N LEU A 165 -24.10 3.83 19.70
CA LEU A 165 -23.92 3.22 18.37
C LEU A 165 -24.55 1.83 18.29
N GLY A 166 -24.86 1.20 19.42
CA GLY A 166 -25.36 -0.18 19.48
C GLY A 166 -24.28 -1.21 19.19
N THR A 167 -23.00 -0.88 19.45
CA THR A 167 -21.84 -1.74 19.19
C THR A 167 -21.22 -2.26 20.47
N ASP A 168 -20.68 -3.48 20.42
CA ASP A 168 -19.96 -4.15 21.51
C ASP A 168 -18.79 -4.93 20.93
N TYR A 169 -17.57 -4.46 21.16
CA TYR A 169 -16.35 -5.09 20.66
C TYR A 169 -15.58 -5.88 21.74
N SER A 170 -16.18 -6.11 22.93
CA SER A 170 -15.48 -6.79 24.03
C SER A 170 -14.98 -8.20 23.72
N ASP A 171 -15.58 -8.88 22.77
CA ASP A 171 -15.18 -10.21 22.32
C ASP A 171 -14.57 -10.18 20.89
N TYR A 172 -14.30 -8.98 20.35
CA TYR A 172 -13.68 -8.83 19.05
C TYR A 172 -12.17 -9.08 19.16
N SER A 173 -11.63 -9.84 18.24
CA SER A 173 -10.19 -10.01 18.07
C SER A 173 -9.84 -10.19 16.60
N LEU A 174 -8.77 -9.56 16.17
CA LEU A 174 -8.18 -9.77 14.87
C LEU A 174 -7.08 -10.83 14.98
N ASP A 175 -7.07 -11.80 14.07
CA ASP A 175 -5.98 -12.79 14.01
C ASP A 175 -4.76 -12.14 13.33
N VAL A 176 -3.80 -11.73 14.13
CA VAL A 176 -2.62 -11.01 13.70
C VAL A 176 -1.38 -11.87 13.85
N THR A 177 -0.64 -12.07 12.76
CA THR A 177 0.71 -12.63 12.82
C THR A 177 1.72 -11.49 12.81
N ILE A 178 2.45 -11.32 13.91
CA ILE A 178 3.46 -10.28 14.05
C ILE A 178 4.80 -10.82 13.53
N PRO A 179 5.35 -10.25 12.44
CA PRO A 179 6.67 -10.65 11.94
C PRO A 179 7.78 -10.10 12.84
N LEU A 180 9.01 -10.56 12.65
CA LEU A 180 10.16 -9.91 13.27
C LEU A 180 10.29 -8.48 12.75
N SER A 181 10.69 -7.53 13.61
CA SER A 181 10.80 -6.12 13.23
C SER A 181 11.81 -5.88 12.10
N GLU A 182 12.85 -6.72 12.02
CA GLU A 182 13.81 -6.71 10.91
C GLU A 182 13.15 -6.91 9.55
N ASN A 183 12.14 -7.79 9.47
CA ASN A 183 11.43 -8.11 8.23
C ASN A 183 10.51 -6.96 7.77
N THR A 184 10.07 -6.10 8.69
CA THR A 184 9.26 -4.92 8.35
C THR A 184 10.08 -3.73 7.85
N ARG A 185 11.40 -3.80 7.93
CA ARG A 185 12.36 -2.83 7.40
C ARG A 185 13.37 -3.45 6.44
N ASP A 186 13.06 -4.58 5.85
CA ASP A 186 13.91 -5.27 4.89
C ASP A 186 14.62 -4.29 3.92
N LYS A 187 15.89 -4.57 3.62
CA LYS A 187 16.73 -3.73 2.76
C LYS A 187 17.16 -4.45 1.49
N THR A 188 16.73 -5.68 1.32
CA THR A 188 17.01 -6.51 0.15
C THR A 188 15.80 -6.49 -0.79
N GLY A 189 16.02 -6.70 -2.07
CA GLY A 189 14.92 -6.92 -3.01
C GLY A 189 14.47 -8.38 -2.98
N PRO A 190 13.32 -8.71 -3.57
CA PRO A 190 12.85 -10.08 -3.71
C PRO A 190 13.93 -11.03 -4.20
N GLY A 191 14.02 -12.21 -3.58
CA GLY A 191 15.07 -13.19 -3.86
C GLY A 191 15.00 -13.82 -5.26
N GLU A 192 13.83 -13.73 -5.91
CA GLU A 192 13.61 -14.22 -7.26
C GLU A 192 12.67 -13.29 -8.03
N CYS A 193 13.01 -13.03 -9.30
CA CYS A 193 12.13 -12.43 -10.30
C CYS A 193 12.50 -13.02 -11.67
N ALA A 194 11.56 -13.69 -12.32
CA ALA A 194 11.80 -14.27 -13.65
C ALA A 194 10.53 -14.13 -14.51
N VAL A 195 10.73 -13.82 -15.80
CA VAL A 195 9.64 -13.76 -16.79
C VAL A 195 9.87 -14.78 -17.88
N SER A 196 8.78 -15.47 -18.30
CA SER A 196 8.79 -16.43 -19.39
C SER A 196 7.52 -16.32 -20.23
N ILE A 197 7.59 -16.76 -21.49
CA ILE A 197 6.45 -16.78 -22.38
C ILE A 197 5.67 -18.06 -22.11
N LYS A 198 4.37 -17.94 -21.83
CA LYS A 198 3.42 -19.04 -21.77
C LYS A 198 2.82 -19.32 -23.15
N GLU A 199 2.35 -18.27 -23.81
CA GLU A 199 1.66 -18.33 -25.09
C GLU A 199 1.91 -17.06 -25.90
N TYR A 200 2.02 -17.20 -27.21
CA TYR A 200 2.13 -16.07 -28.14
C TYR A 200 1.29 -16.33 -29.40
N ASN A 201 0.37 -15.43 -29.69
CA ASN A 201 -0.46 -15.47 -30.90
C ASN A 201 0.11 -14.51 -31.95
N GLN A 202 0.76 -15.05 -32.98
CA GLN A 202 1.36 -14.26 -34.06
C GLN A 202 0.34 -13.50 -34.92
N ASN A 203 -0.94 -13.89 -34.90
CA ASN A 203 -1.97 -13.21 -35.71
C ASN A 203 -2.45 -11.90 -35.07
N THR A 204 -2.44 -11.85 -33.74
CA THR A 204 -2.99 -10.72 -32.97
C THR A 204 -1.94 -9.96 -32.18
N GLY A 205 -0.71 -10.50 -32.10
CA GLY A 205 0.33 -9.96 -31.21
C GLY A 205 0.08 -10.20 -29.72
N GLU A 206 -0.98 -10.92 -29.35
CA GLU A 206 -1.26 -11.22 -27.96
C GLU A 206 -0.23 -12.19 -27.39
N ILE A 207 0.36 -11.82 -26.26
CA ILE A 207 1.32 -12.63 -25.52
C ILE A 207 0.85 -12.78 -24.07
N THR A 208 0.89 -14.02 -23.58
CA THR A 208 0.69 -14.33 -22.17
C THR A 208 2.04 -14.67 -21.55
N LEU A 209 2.39 -13.94 -20.49
CA LEU A 209 3.63 -14.09 -19.74
C LEU A 209 3.35 -14.76 -18.39
N ILE A 210 4.32 -15.54 -17.92
CA ILE A 210 4.39 -16.01 -16.54
C ILE A 210 5.47 -15.19 -15.85
N LEU A 211 5.09 -14.52 -14.76
CA LEU A 211 6.01 -13.88 -13.83
C LEU A 211 6.14 -14.77 -12.60
N THR A 212 7.36 -15.24 -12.33
CA THR A 212 7.73 -16.00 -11.15
C THR A 212 8.52 -15.11 -10.23
N SER A 213 8.14 -15.06 -8.97
CA SER A 213 8.77 -14.21 -7.97
C SER A 213 8.79 -14.92 -6.61
N ARG A 214 9.73 -14.54 -5.73
CA ARG A 214 9.80 -15.02 -4.36
C ARG A 214 10.36 -13.95 -3.45
N GLU A 215 9.71 -13.79 -2.31
CA GLU A 215 10.15 -12.93 -1.22
C GLU A 215 10.19 -13.75 0.07
N ASP A 216 11.37 -13.80 0.73
CA ASP A 216 11.61 -14.67 1.89
C ASP A 216 11.56 -13.90 3.23
N GLU A 217 11.74 -12.58 3.23
CA GLU A 217 11.89 -11.77 4.45
C GLU A 217 10.66 -10.92 4.76
N SER A 218 9.96 -10.47 3.71
CA SER A 218 8.77 -9.65 3.86
C SER A 218 7.61 -10.18 3.00
N ARG A 219 6.97 -9.35 2.22
CA ARG A 219 5.95 -9.79 1.24
C ARG A 219 6.05 -9.00 -0.06
N LEU A 220 5.61 -9.60 -1.14
CA LEU A 220 5.45 -8.94 -2.42
C LEU A 220 4.26 -7.95 -2.36
N LEU A 221 4.41 -6.80 -3.02
CA LEU A 221 3.37 -5.78 -3.14
C LEU A 221 2.95 -5.55 -4.58
N TYR A 222 3.93 -5.33 -5.47
CA TYR A 222 3.68 -4.88 -6.83
C TYR A 222 4.57 -5.58 -7.84
N TYR A 223 4.16 -5.51 -9.09
CA TYR A 223 5.03 -5.69 -10.25
C TYR A 223 4.78 -4.57 -11.26
N ASP A 224 5.75 -4.32 -12.09
CA ASP A 224 5.64 -3.57 -13.34
C ASP A 224 6.46 -4.24 -14.44
N TYR A 225 6.32 -3.78 -15.66
CA TYR A 225 7.11 -4.31 -16.77
C TYR A 225 7.48 -3.24 -17.78
N SER A 226 8.54 -3.51 -18.53
CA SER A 226 9.06 -2.74 -19.64
C SER A 226 8.98 -3.55 -20.91
N LEU A 227 8.75 -2.89 -22.05
CA LEU A 227 8.83 -3.48 -23.39
C LEU A 227 10.04 -2.96 -24.18
N ASP A 228 10.78 -2.00 -23.63
CA ASP A 228 11.88 -1.30 -24.29
C ASP A 228 13.25 -1.58 -23.63
N GLY A 229 13.37 -2.67 -22.91
CA GLY A 229 14.61 -3.08 -22.27
C GLY A 229 14.95 -2.31 -21.00
N GLY A 230 13.93 -1.80 -20.27
CA GLY A 230 14.09 -1.14 -19.00
C GLY A 230 14.25 0.38 -19.09
N ILE A 231 14.00 1.00 -20.26
CA ILE A 231 14.04 2.46 -20.42
C ILE A 231 12.80 3.10 -19.81
N THR A 232 11.62 2.51 -20.10
CA THR A 232 10.35 2.91 -19.48
C THR A 232 9.65 1.72 -18.88
N TYR A 233 8.86 1.95 -17.82
CA TYR A 233 8.06 0.93 -17.14
C TYR A 233 6.61 1.38 -17.07
N THR A 234 5.71 0.39 -16.99
CA THR A 234 4.28 0.64 -16.75
C THR A 234 4.04 1.21 -15.36
N GLU A 235 2.80 1.59 -15.06
CA GLU A 235 2.35 1.74 -13.69
C GLU A 235 2.50 0.41 -12.93
N ARG A 236 2.46 0.49 -11.59
CA ARG A 236 2.58 -0.68 -10.72
C ARG A 236 1.25 -1.39 -10.58
N PHE A 237 1.26 -2.69 -10.78
CA PHE A 237 0.11 -3.58 -10.59
C PHE A 237 0.25 -4.35 -9.28
N PRO A 238 -0.85 -4.63 -8.56
CA PRO A 238 -0.81 -5.45 -7.36
C PRO A 238 -0.24 -6.84 -7.64
N LEU A 239 0.59 -7.35 -6.71
CA LEU A 239 1.16 -8.69 -6.76
C LEU A 239 0.83 -9.43 -5.47
N GLU A 240 -0.21 -10.28 -5.52
CA GLU A 240 -0.70 -11.02 -4.36
C GLU A 240 -0.13 -12.44 -4.26
N LYS A 241 0.53 -12.92 -5.30
CA LYS A 241 1.03 -14.29 -5.40
C LYS A 241 2.42 -14.31 -6.04
N GLU A 242 3.23 -15.27 -5.63
CA GLU A 242 4.58 -15.47 -6.17
C GLU A 242 4.61 -15.80 -7.67
N ASN A 243 3.54 -16.42 -8.17
CA ASN A 243 3.42 -16.77 -9.59
C ASN A 243 2.11 -16.22 -10.14
N ILE A 244 2.23 -15.36 -11.14
CA ILE A 244 1.08 -14.79 -11.85
C ILE A 244 1.23 -14.96 -13.35
N GLU A 245 0.09 -14.90 -14.05
CA GLU A 245 0.03 -14.79 -15.50
C GLU A 245 -0.61 -13.44 -15.85
N PHE A 246 -0.04 -12.76 -16.83
CA PHE A 246 -0.64 -11.57 -17.38
C PHE A 246 -0.46 -11.53 -18.90
N SER A 247 -1.40 -10.89 -19.59
CA SER A 247 -1.40 -10.81 -21.05
C SER A 247 -1.33 -9.37 -21.51
N LEU A 248 -0.66 -9.16 -22.63
CA LEU A 248 -0.58 -7.87 -23.30
C LEU A 248 -0.56 -8.09 -24.83
N ILE A 249 -0.73 -7.00 -25.58
CA ILE A 249 -0.63 -7.02 -27.04
C ILE A 249 0.66 -6.32 -27.44
N LEU A 250 1.52 -7.03 -28.17
CA LEU A 250 2.74 -6.49 -28.74
C LEU A 250 2.42 -5.77 -30.06
N GLU A 251 2.84 -4.53 -30.19
CA GLU A 251 2.55 -3.71 -31.37
C GLU A 251 3.33 -4.21 -32.59
N GLU A 252 2.64 -4.33 -33.75
CA GLU A 252 3.25 -4.71 -35.02
C GLU A 252 4.37 -3.75 -35.43
N GLY A 253 5.47 -4.29 -35.92
CA GLY A 253 6.64 -3.55 -36.35
C GLY A 253 7.66 -3.24 -35.23
N THR A 254 7.32 -3.48 -33.97
CA THR A 254 8.23 -3.30 -32.81
C THR A 254 9.16 -4.50 -32.62
N THR A 255 10.21 -4.30 -31.82
CA THR A 255 11.15 -5.37 -31.41
C THR A 255 11.25 -5.32 -29.88
N PRO A 256 10.31 -5.94 -29.16
CA PRO A 256 10.24 -5.82 -27.71
C PRO A 256 11.40 -6.52 -27.00
N ASN A 257 11.93 -5.86 -25.96
CA ASN A 257 12.81 -6.42 -24.97
C ASN A 257 12.08 -6.34 -23.62
N ILE A 258 11.46 -7.46 -23.21
CA ILE A 258 10.56 -7.47 -22.05
C ILE A 258 11.36 -7.74 -20.78
N ILE A 259 11.20 -6.85 -19.80
CA ILE A 259 11.74 -7.00 -18.44
C ILE A 259 10.58 -6.75 -17.47
N ALA A 260 10.50 -7.53 -16.39
CA ALA A 260 9.59 -7.27 -15.29
C ALA A 260 10.38 -6.91 -14.02
N ARG A 261 9.76 -6.14 -13.13
CA ARG A 261 10.25 -5.92 -11.78
C ARG A 261 9.19 -6.33 -10.78
N VAL A 262 9.61 -6.90 -9.68
CA VAL A 262 8.75 -7.21 -8.54
C VAL A 262 9.25 -6.46 -7.32
N TYR A 263 8.31 -5.90 -6.54
CA TYR A 263 8.57 -5.04 -5.39
C TYR A 263 8.08 -5.69 -4.11
N ASN A 264 8.89 -5.60 -3.07
CA ASN A 264 8.52 -6.09 -1.74
C ASN A 264 7.82 -5.02 -0.88
N LEU A 265 7.53 -5.37 0.38
CA LEU A 265 6.90 -4.49 1.37
C LEU A 265 7.57 -3.11 1.49
N ASN A 266 8.89 -3.05 1.31
CA ASN A 266 9.70 -1.84 1.48
C ASN A 266 9.95 -1.09 0.16
N ASP A 267 9.20 -1.42 -0.92
CA ASP A 267 9.33 -0.84 -2.26
C ASP A 267 10.70 -1.08 -2.93
N ILE A 268 11.46 -2.07 -2.44
CA ILE A 268 12.69 -2.50 -3.07
C ILE A 268 12.35 -3.54 -4.13
N TYR A 269 13.02 -3.47 -5.28
CA TYR A 269 12.69 -4.33 -6.39
C TYR A 269 13.84 -5.23 -6.83
N THR A 270 13.48 -6.30 -7.50
CA THR A 270 14.37 -7.17 -8.27
C THR A 270 13.86 -7.26 -9.71
N GLU A 271 14.78 -7.12 -10.66
CA GLU A 271 14.48 -7.25 -12.09
C GLU A 271 14.59 -8.70 -12.57
N SER A 272 13.75 -9.04 -13.52
CA SER A 272 13.76 -10.36 -14.17
C SER A 272 14.89 -10.48 -15.20
N ASN A 273 15.03 -11.67 -15.77
CA ASN A 273 15.70 -11.84 -17.05
C ASN A 273 15.02 -11.00 -18.15
N VAL A 274 15.77 -10.73 -19.23
CA VAL A 274 15.25 -10.06 -20.43
C VAL A 274 14.71 -11.12 -21.41
N LEU A 275 13.46 -10.97 -21.85
CA LEU A 275 12.92 -11.69 -22.99
C LEU A 275 13.11 -10.83 -24.25
N VAL A 276 14.03 -11.23 -25.10
CA VAL A 276 14.28 -10.58 -26.40
C VAL A 276 13.37 -11.19 -27.44
N MET A 277 12.49 -10.38 -28.03
CA MET A 277 11.59 -10.81 -29.10
C MET A 277 12.16 -10.42 -30.46
N ASP A 278 11.88 -11.24 -31.46
CA ASP A 278 12.07 -10.81 -32.84
C ASP A 278 11.08 -9.69 -33.19
N LYS A 279 11.29 -9.05 -34.34
CA LYS A 279 10.38 -8.04 -34.84
C LYS A 279 8.97 -8.63 -34.95
N ILE A 280 8.00 -7.94 -34.36
CA ILE A 280 6.60 -8.38 -34.36
C ILE A 280 6.01 -8.15 -35.76
N GLU A 281 5.57 -9.23 -36.39
CA GLU A 281 4.89 -9.23 -37.69
C GLU A 281 3.62 -10.06 -37.56
N TYR A 282 2.45 -9.45 -37.79
CA TYR A 282 1.19 -10.16 -37.72
C TYR A 282 1.03 -11.06 -38.95
N VAL A 283 0.74 -12.30 -38.71
CA VAL A 283 0.47 -13.28 -39.79
C VAL A 283 -1.03 -13.22 -40.09
N LEU A 284 -1.42 -12.56 -41.18
CA LEU A 284 -2.79 -12.53 -41.64
C LEU A 284 -3.19 -13.97 -42.08
N LEU A 285 -4.33 -14.44 -41.58
CA LEU A 285 -4.92 -15.67 -42.09
C LEU A 285 -5.41 -15.42 -43.55
N GLU A 286 -5.33 -16.40 -44.42
CA GLU A 286 -5.80 -16.29 -45.84
C GLU A 286 -7.27 -15.80 -45.91
N GLU A 287 -8.07 -16.07 -44.88
CA GLU A 287 -9.47 -15.65 -44.78
C GLU A 287 -9.64 -14.15 -44.52
N ASP A 288 -8.60 -13.44 -44.00
CA ASP A 288 -8.62 -12.03 -43.70
C ASP A 288 -8.14 -11.14 -44.85
N ILE A 289 -7.73 -11.77 -45.99
CA ILE A 289 -7.32 -11.03 -47.18
C ILE A 289 -8.57 -10.64 -47.95
N PRO A 290 -8.93 -9.34 -48.06
CA PRO A 290 -10.11 -8.92 -48.81
C PRO A 290 -9.95 -9.30 -50.29
N THR A 291 -10.78 -10.18 -50.78
CA THR A 291 -10.81 -10.56 -52.21
C THR A 291 -11.35 -9.37 -52.99
N ILE A 292 -10.47 -8.64 -53.66
CA ILE A 292 -10.89 -7.56 -54.59
C ILE A 292 -11.40 -8.26 -55.87
N GLN A 293 -12.71 -8.32 -56.03
CA GLN A 293 -13.31 -8.70 -57.32
C GLN A 293 -13.23 -7.49 -58.25
N ILE A 294 -12.34 -7.59 -59.25
CA ILE A 294 -12.31 -6.62 -60.35
C ILE A 294 -13.36 -7.08 -61.36
N SER A 295 -14.54 -6.42 -61.39
CA SER A 295 -15.47 -6.59 -62.48
C SER A 295 -14.97 -5.84 -63.71
N THR A 296 -14.55 -6.58 -64.74
CA THR A 296 -14.35 -6.03 -66.08
C THR A 296 -15.74 -5.99 -66.73
N GLU A 297 -16.34 -4.82 -66.77
CA GLU A 297 -17.47 -4.58 -67.70
C GLU A 297 -16.89 -4.46 -69.12
N GLU A 298 -17.35 -5.34 -70.03
CA GLU A 298 -17.14 -5.21 -71.47
C GLU A 298 -18.17 -4.24 -72.06
#